data_408760c7b906c76645096918be4ecaf6
#
_entry.id   408760c7b906c76645096918be4ecaf6
#
_cell.length_a   1.000
_cell.length_b   1.000
_cell.length_c   1.000
_cell.angle_alpha   90.00
_cell.angle_beta   90.00
_cell.angle_gamma   90.00
#
_symmetry.space_group_name_H-M   'P 1'
#
loop_
_entity.id
_entity.type
_entity.pdbx_description
1 polymer ?
#
loop_
_entity_poly.entity_id
_entity_poly.type
_entity_poly.pdbx_seq_one_letter_code
_entity_poly.pdbx_strand_id
1 'polypeptide(L)'
;MPLAKETKEQILNDFRSHDADTGSPQVQVALLSKRINELTDHFKIHKKDNHSRRGLLKMVSQRRSLLDYLKRTDIERYHEVVNRLGLRR
;
A
#
# COMPACT_ATOMS: atom_id res chain seq x y z
N MET A 1 3.66 -1.83 -12.05
CA MET A 1 5.12 -1.75 -11.81
C MET A 1 5.48 -2.56 -10.57
N PRO A 2 6.32 -3.56 -10.70
CA PRO A 2 6.73 -4.30 -9.52
C PRO A 2 7.68 -3.49 -8.65
N LEU A 3 7.63 -3.72 -7.35
CA LEU A 3 8.58 -3.11 -6.43
C LEU A 3 9.94 -3.78 -6.56
N ALA A 4 11.00 -3.02 -6.36
CA ALA A 4 12.33 -3.59 -6.20
C ALA A 4 12.33 -4.54 -5.00
N LYS A 5 13.06 -5.64 -5.09
CA LYS A 5 13.13 -6.63 -4.02
C LYS A 5 13.54 -6.00 -2.68
N GLU A 6 14.52 -5.14 -2.70
CA GLU A 6 15.02 -4.47 -1.50
C GLU A 6 13.96 -3.58 -0.86
N THR A 7 13.21 -2.83 -1.68
CA THR A 7 12.13 -1.97 -1.19
C THR A 7 11.02 -2.82 -0.57
N LYS A 8 10.67 -3.94 -1.20
CA LYS A 8 9.66 -4.85 -0.68
C LYS A 8 10.07 -5.44 0.66
N GLU A 9 11.31 -5.89 0.78
CA GLU A 9 11.83 -6.45 2.03
C GLU A 9 11.83 -5.41 3.15
N GLN A 10 12.21 -4.18 2.85
CA GLN A 10 12.21 -3.09 3.81
C GLN A 10 10.80 -2.82 4.35
N ILE A 11 9.80 -2.75 3.46
CA ILE A 11 8.41 -2.55 3.85
C ILE A 11 7.91 -3.71 4.70
N LEU A 12 8.23 -4.94 4.32
CA LEU A 12 7.85 -6.12 5.09
C LEU A 12 8.43 -6.06 6.50
N ASN A 13 9.70 -5.68 6.64
CA ASN A 13 10.33 -5.58 7.95
C ASN A 13 9.70 -4.49 8.81
N ASP A 14 9.30 -3.36 8.21
CA ASP A 14 8.75 -2.23 8.94
C ASP A 14 7.32 -2.47 9.43
N PHE A 15 6.52 -3.24 8.69
CA PHE A 15 5.08 -3.35 8.96
C PHE A 15 4.60 -4.71 9.43
N ARG A 16 5.40 -5.75 9.33
CA ARG A 16 4.96 -7.09 9.76
C ARG A 16 4.82 -7.18 11.29
N SER A 17 3.86 -7.99 11.72
CA SER A 17 3.62 -8.22 13.16
C SER A 17 4.63 -9.20 13.77
N HIS A 18 5.21 -10.07 12.96
CA HIS A 18 6.20 -11.06 13.38
C HIS A 18 7.06 -11.43 12.18
N ASP A 19 8.15 -12.15 12.41
CA ASP A 19 9.14 -12.43 11.36
C ASP A 19 8.59 -13.17 10.15
N ALA A 20 7.55 -13.98 10.33
CA ALA A 20 6.92 -14.71 9.23
C ALA A 20 5.77 -13.96 8.58
N ASP A 21 5.44 -12.75 9.03
CA ASP A 21 4.31 -11.98 8.52
C ASP A 21 4.65 -11.32 7.19
N THR A 22 4.07 -11.84 6.12
CA THR A 22 4.23 -11.28 4.77
C THR A 22 2.90 -10.89 4.14
N GLY A 23 1.78 -11.14 4.82
CA GLY A 23 0.45 -10.95 4.24
C GLY A 23 -0.57 -10.30 5.14
N SER A 24 -0.18 -9.76 6.30
CA SER A 24 -1.14 -9.07 7.17
C SER A 24 -1.68 -7.81 6.49
N PRO A 25 -2.88 -7.32 6.88
CA PRO A 25 -3.46 -6.13 6.27
C PRO A 25 -2.55 -4.91 6.29
N GLN A 26 -1.81 -4.67 7.38
CA GLN A 26 -0.91 -3.53 7.46
C GLN A 26 0.25 -3.64 6.47
N VAL A 27 0.79 -4.82 6.26
CA VAL A 27 1.84 -5.07 5.27
C VAL A 27 1.30 -4.84 3.86
N GLN A 28 0.11 -5.36 3.57
CA GLN A 28 -0.52 -5.20 2.26
C GLN A 28 -0.78 -3.72 1.95
N VAL A 29 -1.26 -2.95 2.92
CA VAL A 29 -1.49 -1.51 2.75
C VAL A 29 -0.18 -0.80 2.44
N ALA A 30 0.89 -1.13 3.15
CA ALA A 30 2.20 -0.52 2.93
C ALA A 30 2.74 -0.81 1.52
N LEU A 31 2.63 -2.06 1.07
CA LEU A 31 3.07 -2.44 -0.26
C LEU A 31 2.24 -1.77 -1.36
N LEU A 32 0.92 -1.74 -1.19
CA LEU A 32 0.03 -1.06 -2.14
C LEU A 32 0.33 0.44 -2.21
N SER A 33 0.56 1.07 -1.07
CA SER A 33 0.87 2.51 -1.02
C SER A 33 2.15 2.82 -1.79
N LYS A 34 3.17 1.98 -1.67
CA LYS A 34 4.42 2.17 -2.42
C LYS A 34 4.19 2.03 -3.92
N ARG A 35 3.45 1.02 -4.34
CA ARG A 35 3.11 0.80 -5.76
C ARG A 35 2.27 1.95 -6.31
N ILE A 36 1.30 2.44 -5.53
CA ILE A 36 0.46 3.57 -5.92
C ILE A 36 1.33 4.81 -6.17
N ASN A 37 2.27 5.09 -5.26
CA ASN A 37 3.17 6.22 -5.41
C ASN A 37 4.04 6.10 -6.66
N GLU A 38 4.56 4.92 -6.95
CA GLU A 38 5.37 4.67 -8.15
C GLU A 38 4.55 4.87 -9.42
N LEU A 39 3.31 4.37 -9.47
CA LEU A 39 2.43 4.57 -10.61
C LEU A 39 2.02 6.03 -10.77
N THR A 40 1.78 6.73 -9.67
CA THR A 40 1.47 8.16 -9.71
C THR A 40 2.61 8.93 -10.36
N ASP A 41 3.85 8.62 -10.00
CA ASP A 41 5.02 9.23 -10.63
C ASP A 41 5.14 8.85 -12.11
N HIS A 42 4.81 7.60 -12.46
CA HIS A 42 4.77 7.14 -13.85
C HIS A 42 3.81 7.99 -14.69
N PHE A 43 2.64 8.35 -14.18
CA PHE A 43 1.65 9.14 -14.90
C PHE A 43 2.08 10.59 -15.13
N LYS A 44 3.03 11.10 -14.39
CA LYS A 44 3.58 12.44 -14.66
C LYS A 44 4.30 12.47 -16.00
N ILE A 45 4.80 11.33 -16.46
CA ILE A 45 5.52 11.18 -17.73
C ILE A 45 4.63 10.55 -18.79
N HIS A 46 3.85 9.54 -18.44
CA HIS A 46 3.04 8.74 -19.37
C HIS A 46 1.53 8.94 -19.11
N LYS A 47 1.03 10.12 -19.43
CA LYS A 47 -0.34 10.54 -19.09
C LYS A 47 -1.44 9.74 -19.79
N LYS A 48 -1.13 9.07 -20.90
CA LYS A 48 -2.11 8.33 -21.69
C LYS A 48 -2.07 6.81 -21.49
N ASP A 49 -1.36 6.34 -20.47
CA ASP A 49 -1.26 4.91 -20.19
C ASP A 49 -2.52 4.42 -19.47
N ASN A 50 -3.52 3.99 -20.26
CA ASN A 50 -4.81 3.56 -19.71
C ASN A 50 -4.74 2.24 -18.94
N HIS A 51 -3.83 1.34 -19.29
CA HIS A 51 -3.65 0.08 -18.56
C HIS A 51 -3.13 0.33 -17.15
N SER A 52 -2.12 1.17 -17.02
CA SER A 52 -1.58 1.53 -15.71
C SER A 52 -2.60 2.31 -14.88
N ARG A 53 -3.43 3.13 -15.52
CA ARG A 53 -4.49 3.85 -14.83
C ARG A 53 -5.52 2.91 -14.22
N ARG A 54 -5.94 1.88 -14.93
CA ARG A 54 -6.85 0.86 -14.39
C ARG A 54 -6.21 0.13 -13.22
N GLY A 55 -4.93 -0.24 -13.34
CA GLY A 55 -4.19 -0.88 -12.26
C GLY A 55 -4.11 0.00 -11.02
N LEU A 56 -3.86 1.29 -11.20
CA LEU A 56 -3.81 2.25 -10.11
C LEU A 56 -5.16 2.32 -9.38
N LEU A 57 -6.26 2.46 -10.12
CA LEU A 57 -7.60 2.52 -9.51
C LEU A 57 -7.92 1.25 -8.73
N LYS A 58 -7.54 0.10 -9.26
CA LYS A 58 -7.74 -1.18 -8.58
C LYS A 58 -6.94 -1.24 -7.27
N MET A 59 -5.69 -0.80 -7.27
CA MET A 59 -4.86 -0.77 -6.07
C MET A 59 -5.38 0.20 -5.02
N VAL A 60 -5.88 1.36 -5.44
CA VAL A 60 -6.49 2.34 -4.53
C VAL A 60 -7.72 1.74 -3.86
N SER A 61 -8.57 1.03 -4.62
CA SER A 61 -9.75 0.35 -4.08
C SER A 61 -9.36 -0.74 -3.09
N GLN A 62 -8.34 -1.54 -3.41
CA GLN A 62 -7.85 -2.59 -2.52
C GLN A 62 -7.31 -2.01 -1.22
N ARG A 63 -6.54 -0.92 -1.31
CA ARG A 63 -6.01 -0.24 -0.12
C ARG A 63 -7.14 0.26 0.77
N ARG A 64 -8.17 0.87 0.18
CA ARG A 64 -9.32 1.35 0.94
C ARG A 64 -10.02 0.21 1.67
N SER A 65 -10.25 -0.91 1.00
CA SER A 65 -10.89 -2.07 1.62
C SER A 65 -10.09 -2.61 2.80
N LEU A 66 -8.76 -2.69 2.65
CA LEU A 66 -7.88 -3.15 3.73
C LEU A 66 -7.88 -2.18 4.91
N LEU A 67 -7.86 -0.87 4.64
CA LEU A 67 -7.93 0.14 5.69
C LEU A 67 -9.27 0.11 6.43
N ASP A 68 -10.37 -0.06 5.70
CA ASP A 68 -11.69 -0.19 6.32
C ASP A 68 -11.76 -1.44 7.20
N TYR A 69 -11.17 -2.54 6.77
CA TYR A 69 -11.07 -3.76 7.57
C TYR A 69 -10.28 -3.52 8.86
N LEU A 70 -9.11 -2.88 8.77
CA LEU A 70 -8.30 -2.54 9.95
C LEU A 70 -9.06 -1.62 10.89
N LYS A 71 -9.76 -0.64 10.36
CA LYS A 71 -10.54 0.29 11.18
C LYS A 71 -11.62 -0.41 11.99
N ARG A 72 -12.21 -1.48 11.45
CA ARG A 72 -13.24 -2.26 12.14
C ARG A 72 -12.68 -3.27 13.13
N THR A 73 -11.50 -3.82 12.84
CA THR A 73 -10.97 -4.95 13.61
C THR A 73 -9.84 -4.58 14.55
N ASP A 74 -9.05 -3.55 14.23
CA ASP A 74 -7.91 -3.13 15.04
C ASP A 74 -7.65 -1.64 14.80
N ILE A 75 -8.39 -0.79 15.50
CA ILE A 75 -8.35 0.66 15.31
C ILE A 75 -6.96 1.25 15.63
N GLU A 76 -6.25 0.71 16.59
CA GLU A 76 -4.91 1.20 16.94
C GLU A 76 -3.94 0.95 15.79
N ARG A 77 -4.00 -0.23 15.20
CA ARG A 77 -3.17 -0.59 14.06
C ARG A 77 -3.53 0.25 12.83
N TYR A 78 -4.82 0.52 12.65
CA TYR A 78 -5.28 1.42 11.60
C TYR A 78 -4.64 2.80 11.74
N HIS A 79 -4.68 3.39 12.92
CA HIS A 79 -4.07 4.70 13.16
C HIS A 79 -2.57 4.68 12.96
N GLU A 80 -1.89 3.63 13.41
CA GLU A 80 -0.46 3.48 13.22
C GLU A 80 -0.09 3.46 11.74
N VAL A 81 -0.80 2.67 10.92
CA VAL A 81 -0.53 2.57 9.49
C VAL A 81 -0.79 3.91 8.80
N VAL A 82 -1.91 4.56 9.10
CA VAL A 82 -2.26 5.84 8.50
C VAL A 82 -1.21 6.89 8.81
N ASN A 83 -0.77 6.96 10.07
CA ASN A 83 0.24 7.93 10.47
C ASN A 83 1.60 7.66 9.85
N ARG A 84 2.04 6.40 9.81
CA ARG A 84 3.36 6.04 9.26
C ARG A 84 3.43 6.25 7.76
N LEU A 85 2.34 6.04 7.04
CA LEU A 85 2.29 6.18 5.58
C LEU A 85 1.81 7.55 5.12
N GLY A 86 1.39 8.41 6.04
CA GLY A 86 0.88 9.74 5.71
C GLY A 86 -0.42 9.72 4.93
N LEU A 87 -1.25 8.72 5.15
CA LEU A 87 -2.54 8.59 4.48
C LEU A 87 -3.59 9.48 5.15
N ARG A 88 -4.61 9.88 4.38
CA ARG A 88 -5.67 10.76 4.87
C ARG A 88 -6.80 10.07 5.59
N ARG A 89 -6.76 8.78 5.73
CA ARG A 89 -7.89 8.02 6.29
C ARG A 89 -7.61 7.43 7.65
#